data_3a2c5ca2cdde7c44f6949271e4f19cc7
#
_entry.id   3a2c5ca2cdde7c44f6949271e4f19cc7
#
_cell.length_a   1.000
_cell.length_b   1.000
_cell.length_c   1.000
_cell.angle_alpha   90.00
_cell.angle_beta   90.00
_cell.angle_gamma   90.00
#
_symmetry.space_group_name_H-M   'P 1'
#
loop_
_entity.id
_entity.type
_entity.pdbx_description
1 polymer ?
#
loop_
_entity_poly.entity_id
_entity_poly.type
_entity_poly.pdbx_seq_one_letter_code
_entity_poly.pdbx_strand_id
1 'polypeptide(L)'
;MKTLTIRSIAIGGTLLLSSIALAGCTVNLGSSGSNNGSGMMGNGGMMGQNNSQFSGTDIMFAQMMIPHHQQAVDMGTLAETRAQSPEVKALAAKIKAEQAPEIAQMKGWLKAANAPTEMGHNMGMGGMLSDAQMSALKNATGAAFDRLYLEGMIGHHEGAIQMAQMVTNSNNAEAKALANAIVESQTKQITYMKELLSKM
;
A
#
# COMPACT_ATOMS: atom_id res chain seq x y z
N MET A 1 42.70 -12.25 31.93
CA MET A 1 41.53 -11.72 32.65
C MET A 1 41.44 -10.23 32.40
N LYS A 2 40.49 -9.79 31.57
CA LYS A 2 40.19 -8.36 31.33
C LYS A 2 38.77 -8.12 31.76
N THR A 3 38.59 -7.37 32.83
CA THR A 3 37.31 -6.98 33.42
C THR A 3 36.62 -5.92 32.54
N LEU A 4 35.39 -6.21 32.10
CA LEU A 4 34.56 -5.29 31.36
C LEU A 4 33.71 -4.47 32.34
N THR A 5 33.94 -3.17 32.40
CA THR A 5 33.20 -2.24 33.27
C THR A 5 31.95 -1.73 32.52
N ILE A 6 30.75 -2.08 32.99
CA ILE A 6 29.47 -1.60 32.49
C ILE A 6 29.20 -0.22 33.10
N ARG A 7 29.10 0.81 32.27
CA ARG A 7 28.64 2.15 32.69
C ARG A 7 27.14 2.27 32.43
N SER A 8 26.40 2.34 33.54
CA SER A 8 24.96 2.65 33.52
C SER A 8 24.75 4.15 33.19
N ILE A 9 23.95 4.45 32.16
CA ILE A 9 23.51 5.80 31.86
C ILE A 9 22.07 5.92 32.35
N ALA A 10 21.86 6.77 33.37
CA ALA A 10 20.52 7.15 33.83
C ALA A 10 19.96 8.27 32.93
N ILE A 11 18.83 8.04 32.30
CA ILE A 11 18.09 9.04 31.54
C ILE A 11 16.97 9.55 32.42
N GLY A 12 17.09 10.79 32.89
CA GLY A 12 16.08 11.50 33.64
C GLY A 12 14.91 11.93 32.73
N GLY A 13 13.71 11.45 33.04
CA GLY A 13 12.49 11.86 32.38
C GLY A 13 11.93 13.15 32.97
N THR A 14 11.74 14.16 32.16
CA THR A 14 10.98 15.38 32.47
C THR A 14 9.54 15.21 31.96
N LEU A 15 8.58 15.11 32.90
CA LEU A 15 7.13 15.21 32.59
C LEU A 15 6.78 16.68 32.30
N LEU A 16 6.32 16.96 31.10
CA LEU A 16 5.62 18.22 30.80
C LEU A 16 4.10 17.98 30.79
N LEU A 17 3.44 18.50 31.82
CA LEU A 17 1.98 18.62 31.89
C LEU A 17 1.54 19.74 30.93
N SER A 18 0.82 19.40 29.86
CA SER A 18 0.15 20.36 29.01
C SER A 18 -1.33 20.43 29.35
N SER A 19 -1.74 21.60 29.81
CA SER A 19 -3.11 21.95 30.18
C SER A 19 -4.03 22.00 28.97
N ILE A 20 -5.17 21.32 29.04
CA ILE A 20 -6.26 21.32 28.04
C ILE A 20 -7.13 22.55 28.31
N ALA A 21 -7.19 23.50 27.37
CA ALA A 21 -8.17 24.57 27.37
C ALA A 21 -9.43 24.11 26.65
N LEU A 22 -10.57 24.02 27.37
CA LEU A 22 -11.89 23.86 26.78
C LEU A 22 -12.31 25.20 26.17
N ALA A 23 -12.51 25.25 24.86
CA ALA A 23 -13.18 26.35 24.18
C ALA A 23 -14.62 25.91 23.82
N GLY A 24 -15.57 26.72 24.27
CA GLY A 24 -16.99 26.44 24.29
C GLY A 24 -17.67 26.40 22.92
N CYS A 25 -18.74 25.60 22.88
CA CYS A 25 -19.73 25.54 21.81
C CYS A 25 -20.58 26.82 21.77
N THR A 26 -20.57 27.56 20.68
CA THR A 26 -21.62 28.52 20.37
C THR A 26 -22.61 27.88 19.42
N VAL A 27 -23.82 27.64 19.94
CA VAL A 27 -25.00 27.23 19.17
C VAL A 27 -25.61 28.48 18.54
N ASN A 28 -25.62 28.57 17.20
CA ASN A 28 -26.32 29.62 16.49
C ASN A 28 -27.70 29.10 16.03
N LEU A 29 -28.75 29.50 16.73
CA LEU A 29 -30.15 29.36 16.30
C LEU A 29 -30.58 30.62 15.55
N GLY A 30 -30.84 30.51 14.28
CA GLY A 30 -31.48 31.59 13.48
C GLY A 30 -31.95 30.96 12.17
N SER A 31 -33.15 30.84 12.02
CA SER A 31 -34.37 31.58 11.71
C SER A 31 -34.91 31.19 10.34
N SER A 32 -36.16 30.81 10.37
CA SER A 32 -37.01 30.43 9.23
C SER A 32 -37.05 31.48 8.10
N GLY A 33 -37.02 30.98 6.85
CA GLY A 33 -37.38 31.74 5.68
C GLY A 33 -37.98 30.79 4.63
N SER A 34 -39.31 30.72 4.59
CA SER A 34 -40.09 30.08 3.53
C SER A 34 -39.88 30.82 2.22
N ASN A 35 -39.54 30.13 1.14
CA ASN A 35 -40.01 30.51 -0.19
C ASN A 35 -40.17 29.28 -1.08
N ASN A 36 -41.43 29.22 -1.58
CA ASN A 36 -42.02 28.27 -2.47
C ASN A 36 -41.46 28.47 -3.90
N GLY A 37 -40.99 27.39 -4.55
CA GLY A 37 -40.57 27.42 -5.93
C GLY A 37 -40.50 26.02 -6.50
N SER A 38 -41.55 25.60 -7.21
CA SER A 38 -41.65 24.36 -7.96
C SER A 38 -40.59 24.31 -9.05
N GLY A 39 -39.81 23.25 -9.14
CA GLY A 39 -38.90 22.92 -10.20
C GLY A 39 -38.59 21.42 -10.20
N MET A 40 -39.17 20.74 -11.18
CA MET A 40 -39.05 19.29 -11.43
C MET A 40 -37.63 18.85 -11.83
N MET A 41 -37.35 17.60 -11.50
CA MET A 41 -36.38 16.67 -12.10
C MET A 41 -34.87 17.00 -11.93
N GLY A 42 -34.29 16.39 -10.96
CA GLY A 42 -32.87 16.10 -10.91
C GLY A 42 -32.69 14.80 -10.13
N ASN A 43 -32.50 13.69 -10.86
CA ASN A 43 -32.09 12.42 -10.28
C ASN A 43 -30.66 12.56 -9.76
N GLY A 44 -30.50 13.24 -8.63
CA GLY A 44 -29.27 13.37 -7.90
C GLY A 44 -29.12 12.14 -7.01
N GLY A 45 -28.33 11.17 -7.49
CA GLY A 45 -27.87 10.09 -6.65
C GLY A 45 -27.37 10.63 -5.32
N MET A 46 -27.88 10.11 -4.23
CA MET A 46 -27.34 10.30 -2.88
C MET A 46 -25.88 9.77 -2.88
N MET A 47 -24.94 10.60 -3.31
CA MET A 47 -23.58 10.49 -2.81
C MET A 47 -23.64 10.97 -1.38
N GLY A 48 -23.77 10.02 -0.44
CA GLY A 48 -23.53 10.27 0.96
C GLY A 48 -22.20 11.01 1.02
N GLN A 49 -22.16 12.19 1.61
CA GLN A 49 -20.94 12.86 2.02
C GLN A 49 -20.31 11.94 3.08
N ASN A 50 -19.58 10.92 2.62
CA ASN A 50 -18.65 10.22 3.47
C ASN A 50 -17.62 11.26 3.88
N ASN A 51 -17.68 11.71 5.13
CA ASN A 51 -16.68 12.56 5.77
C ASN A 51 -15.36 11.75 5.97
N SER A 52 -15.05 10.92 4.99
CA SER A 52 -13.84 10.11 4.94
C SER A 52 -12.66 10.99 4.55
N GLN A 53 -11.60 10.94 5.32
CA GLN A 53 -10.35 11.62 4.98
C GLN A 53 -9.72 11.08 3.68
N PHE A 54 -10.20 9.93 3.18
CA PHE A 54 -9.75 9.30 1.94
C PHE A 54 -10.75 9.57 0.81
N SER A 55 -10.25 9.99 -0.35
CA SER A 55 -11.05 10.16 -1.57
C SER A 55 -11.48 8.79 -2.15
N GLY A 56 -12.46 8.81 -3.06
CA GLY A 56 -12.85 7.59 -3.78
C GLY A 56 -11.67 6.98 -4.57
N THR A 57 -10.75 7.82 -5.07
CA THR A 57 -9.55 7.37 -5.77
C THR A 57 -8.56 6.69 -4.81
N ASP A 58 -8.38 7.22 -3.59
CA ASP A 58 -7.52 6.59 -2.58
C ASP A 58 -8.08 5.22 -2.15
N ILE A 59 -9.41 5.13 -1.99
CA ILE A 59 -10.10 3.88 -1.67
C ILE A 59 -9.91 2.87 -2.79
N MET A 60 -10.13 3.27 -4.04
CA MET A 60 -9.97 2.42 -5.21
C MET A 60 -8.50 1.94 -5.35
N PHE A 61 -7.55 2.83 -5.17
CA PHE A 61 -6.13 2.49 -5.14
C PHE A 61 -5.84 1.41 -4.09
N ALA A 62 -6.31 1.58 -2.85
CA ALA A 62 -6.10 0.60 -1.78
C ALA A 62 -6.73 -0.76 -2.12
N GLN A 63 -7.95 -0.77 -2.66
CA GLN A 63 -8.66 -2.00 -3.06
C GLN A 63 -7.93 -2.77 -4.17
N MET A 64 -7.28 -2.09 -5.09
CA MET A 64 -6.48 -2.71 -6.15
C MET A 64 -5.09 -3.13 -5.65
N MET A 65 -4.42 -2.28 -4.89
CA MET A 65 -3.04 -2.52 -4.48
C MET A 65 -2.90 -3.60 -3.41
N ILE A 66 -3.90 -3.79 -2.55
CA ILE A 66 -3.87 -4.86 -1.53
C ILE A 66 -3.72 -6.25 -2.18
N PRO A 67 -4.61 -6.72 -3.07
CA PRO A 67 -4.44 -8.03 -3.71
C PRO A 67 -3.20 -8.09 -4.61
N HIS A 68 -2.81 -6.99 -5.23
CA HIS A 68 -1.58 -6.91 -6.01
C HIS A 68 -0.36 -7.16 -5.13
N HIS A 69 -0.18 -6.45 -4.03
CA HIS A 69 0.91 -6.67 -3.09
C HIS A 69 0.88 -8.07 -2.45
N GLN A 70 -0.32 -8.61 -2.19
CA GLN A 70 -0.45 -9.97 -1.66
C GLN A 70 0.19 -10.98 -2.62
N GLN A 71 0.01 -10.84 -3.93
CA GLN A 71 0.67 -11.74 -4.89
C GLN A 71 2.20 -11.65 -4.80
N ALA A 72 2.78 -10.46 -4.64
CA ALA A 72 4.23 -10.34 -4.45
C ALA A 72 4.72 -11.00 -3.16
N VAL A 73 3.96 -10.90 -2.07
CA VAL A 73 4.25 -11.60 -0.80
C VAL A 73 4.22 -13.12 -1.01
N ASP A 74 3.24 -13.62 -1.76
CA ASP A 74 3.12 -15.05 -2.08
C ASP A 74 4.28 -15.53 -2.96
N MET A 75 4.65 -14.76 -3.99
CA MET A 75 5.84 -15.03 -4.83
C MET A 75 7.12 -15.03 -4.00
N GLY A 76 7.27 -14.06 -3.09
CA GLY A 76 8.41 -13.97 -2.19
C GLY A 76 8.50 -15.18 -1.24
N THR A 77 7.36 -15.70 -0.80
CA THR A 77 7.30 -16.92 0.03
C THR A 77 7.76 -18.16 -0.75
N LEU A 78 7.43 -18.26 -2.03
CA LEU A 78 7.96 -19.34 -2.86
C LEU A 78 9.49 -19.27 -3.02
N ALA A 79 10.06 -18.07 -3.09
CA ALA A 79 11.49 -17.86 -3.26
C ALA A 79 12.33 -18.39 -2.09
N GLU A 80 11.78 -18.44 -0.87
CA GLU A 80 12.49 -18.92 0.33
C GLU A 80 13.08 -20.32 0.14
N THR A 81 12.31 -21.20 -0.51
CA THR A 81 12.68 -22.61 -0.69
C THR A 81 13.04 -22.99 -2.12
N ARG A 82 12.64 -22.18 -3.12
CA ARG A 82 12.75 -22.54 -4.53
C ARG A 82 13.86 -21.81 -5.28
N ALA A 83 14.19 -20.58 -4.84
CA ALA A 83 15.27 -19.82 -5.45
C ALA A 83 16.64 -20.48 -5.20
N GLN A 84 17.52 -20.38 -6.18
CA GLN A 84 18.91 -20.84 -6.08
C GLN A 84 19.82 -19.67 -5.67
N SER A 85 19.68 -18.51 -6.32
CA SER A 85 20.51 -17.34 -6.07
C SER A 85 20.26 -16.74 -4.69
N PRO A 86 21.30 -16.54 -3.89
CA PRO A 86 21.19 -15.80 -2.63
C PRO A 86 20.66 -14.38 -2.82
N GLU A 87 20.99 -13.72 -3.93
CA GLU A 87 20.56 -12.38 -4.27
C GLU A 87 19.05 -12.34 -4.54
N VAL A 88 18.51 -13.33 -5.26
CA VAL A 88 17.07 -13.46 -5.50
C VAL A 88 16.34 -13.73 -4.19
N LYS A 89 16.85 -14.61 -3.32
CA LYS A 89 16.26 -14.83 -1.99
C LYS A 89 16.25 -13.57 -1.14
N ALA A 90 17.35 -12.83 -1.11
CA ALA A 90 17.48 -11.60 -0.35
C ALA A 90 16.52 -10.51 -0.88
N LEU A 91 16.41 -10.35 -2.20
CA LEU A 91 15.48 -9.43 -2.83
C LEU A 91 14.02 -9.80 -2.50
N ALA A 92 13.67 -11.08 -2.62
CA ALA A 92 12.33 -11.58 -2.33
C ALA A 92 11.93 -11.33 -0.86
N ALA A 93 12.84 -11.60 0.08
CA ALA A 93 12.64 -11.31 1.49
C ALA A 93 12.44 -9.81 1.75
N LYS A 94 13.22 -8.96 1.06
CA LYS A 94 13.10 -7.50 1.15
C LYS A 94 11.74 -7.02 0.63
N ILE A 95 11.30 -7.48 -0.54
CA ILE A 95 9.99 -7.14 -1.11
C ILE A 95 8.86 -7.54 -0.16
N LYS A 96 8.88 -8.75 0.41
CA LYS A 96 7.90 -9.18 1.42
C LYS A 96 7.87 -8.25 2.64
N ALA A 97 9.04 -7.89 3.16
CA ALA A 97 9.16 -7.05 4.35
C ALA A 97 8.67 -5.61 4.12
N GLU A 98 8.76 -5.10 2.89
CA GLU A 98 8.27 -3.78 2.50
C GLU A 98 6.76 -3.81 2.22
N GLN A 99 6.28 -4.78 1.46
CA GLN A 99 4.88 -4.78 0.99
C GLN A 99 3.87 -5.27 2.05
N ALA A 100 4.26 -6.12 2.99
CA ALA A 100 3.35 -6.57 4.04
C ALA A 100 2.82 -5.43 4.95
N PRO A 101 3.64 -4.49 5.46
CA PRO A 101 3.14 -3.33 6.20
C PRO A 101 2.32 -2.37 5.33
N GLU A 102 2.62 -2.23 4.03
CA GLU A 102 1.83 -1.42 3.10
C GLU A 102 0.41 -1.97 2.92
N ILE A 103 0.26 -3.31 2.82
CA ILE A 103 -1.05 -3.98 2.85
C ILE A 103 -1.80 -3.64 4.13
N ALA A 104 -1.13 -3.72 5.29
CA ALA A 104 -1.76 -3.44 6.57
C ALA A 104 -2.22 -1.97 6.68
N GLN A 105 -1.42 -1.04 6.18
CA GLN A 105 -1.74 0.39 6.12
C GLN A 105 -2.98 0.64 5.26
N MET A 106 -3.01 0.11 4.04
CA MET A 106 -4.15 0.27 3.12
C MET A 106 -5.44 -0.38 3.67
N LYS A 107 -5.35 -1.54 4.32
CA LYS A 107 -6.50 -2.14 5.05
C LYS A 107 -7.00 -1.23 6.16
N GLY A 108 -6.11 -0.52 6.85
CA GLY A 108 -6.45 0.50 7.84
C GLY A 108 -7.26 1.65 7.23
N TRP A 109 -6.87 2.13 6.05
CA TRP A 109 -7.62 3.18 5.34
C TRP A 109 -9.03 2.75 4.95
N LEU A 110 -9.17 1.54 4.37
CA LEU A 110 -10.47 1.01 4.00
C LEU A 110 -11.38 0.86 5.21
N LYS A 111 -10.84 0.40 6.34
CA LYS A 111 -11.60 0.32 7.59
C LYS A 111 -12.02 1.71 8.08
N ALA A 112 -11.13 2.70 8.06
CA ALA A 112 -11.44 4.07 8.47
C ALA A 112 -12.49 4.74 7.57
N ALA A 113 -12.48 4.41 6.28
CA ALA A 113 -13.44 4.87 5.28
C ALA A 113 -14.76 4.08 5.28
N ASN A 114 -14.89 3.02 6.10
CA ASN A 114 -15.99 2.05 6.07
C ASN A 114 -16.23 1.49 4.65
N ALA A 115 -15.13 1.25 3.92
CA ALA A 115 -15.13 0.73 2.57
C ALA A 115 -14.80 -0.79 2.57
N PRO A 116 -15.37 -1.56 1.62
CA PRO A 116 -15.02 -2.98 1.47
C PRO A 116 -13.55 -3.14 1.06
N THR A 117 -12.95 -4.27 1.45
CA THR A 117 -11.56 -4.60 1.08
C THR A 117 -11.41 -5.03 -0.37
N GLU A 118 -12.48 -5.47 -0.99
CA GLU A 118 -12.51 -5.96 -2.37
C GLU A 118 -13.39 -5.05 -3.23
N MET A 119 -12.99 -4.89 -4.48
CA MET A 119 -13.85 -4.24 -5.47
C MET A 119 -14.92 -5.23 -5.94
N GLY A 120 -16.15 -4.75 -6.12
CA GLY A 120 -17.27 -5.58 -6.56
C GLY A 120 -17.15 -6.11 -8.00
N HIS A 121 -16.08 -5.76 -8.72
CA HIS A 121 -15.81 -6.17 -10.10
C HIS A 121 -14.30 -6.18 -10.38
N ASN A 122 -13.86 -7.07 -11.26
CA ASN A 122 -12.46 -7.16 -11.65
C ASN A 122 -12.15 -6.07 -12.70
N MET A 123 -11.33 -5.10 -12.32
CA MET A 123 -10.90 -3.99 -13.21
C MET A 123 -9.63 -4.32 -14.00
N GLY A 124 -9.12 -5.55 -13.89
CA GLY A 124 -7.86 -5.92 -14.53
C GLY A 124 -6.68 -5.15 -13.93
N MET A 125 -6.05 -5.71 -12.91
CA MET A 125 -4.84 -5.13 -12.31
C MET A 125 -3.65 -5.43 -13.21
N GLY A 126 -3.09 -4.39 -13.84
CA GLY A 126 -1.90 -4.51 -14.68
C GLY A 126 -0.72 -5.10 -13.91
N GLY A 127 0.06 -5.92 -14.57
CA GLY A 127 1.31 -6.48 -14.02
C GLY A 127 1.16 -7.72 -13.15
N MET A 128 -0.03 -8.11 -12.70
CA MET A 128 -0.21 -9.36 -11.97
C MET A 128 0.11 -10.58 -12.84
N LEU A 129 0.76 -11.56 -12.22
CA LEU A 129 0.95 -12.85 -12.86
C LEU A 129 -0.41 -13.56 -12.98
N SER A 130 -0.67 -14.14 -14.13
CA SER A 130 -1.81 -15.02 -14.36
C SER A 130 -1.68 -16.33 -13.56
N ASP A 131 -2.78 -17.06 -13.40
CA ASP A 131 -2.78 -18.36 -12.74
C ASP A 131 -1.79 -19.34 -13.38
N ALA A 132 -1.65 -19.30 -14.71
CA ALA A 132 -0.69 -20.13 -15.43
C ALA A 132 0.77 -19.75 -15.09
N GLN A 133 1.08 -18.45 -15.03
CA GLN A 133 2.41 -17.98 -14.64
C GLN A 133 2.72 -18.27 -13.17
N MET A 134 1.75 -18.07 -12.26
CA MET A 134 1.90 -18.47 -10.86
C MET A 134 2.09 -19.97 -10.70
N SER A 135 1.39 -20.78 -11.48
CA SER A 135 1.57 -22.24 -11.51
C SER A 135 2.97 -22.62 -12.01
N ALA A 136 3.45 -21.98 -13.08
CA ALA A 136 4.81 -22.20 -13.58
C ALA A 136 5.86 -21.85 -12.52
N LEU A 137 5.71 -20.73 -11.84
CA LEU A 137 6.59 -20.28 -10.76
C LEU A 137 6.57 -21.29 -9.57
N LYS A 138 5.39 -21.77 -9.19
CA LYS A 138 5.23 -22.77 -8.12
C LYS A 138 5.91 -24.10 -8.44
N ASN A 139 6.01 -24.47 -9.71
CA ASN A 139 6.58 -25.75 -10.14
C ASN A 139 8.09 -25.64 -10.45
N ALA A 140 8.62 -24.44 -10.66
CA ALA A 140 10.02 -24.21 -10.92
C ALA A 140 10.86 -24.27 -9.64
N THR A 141 12.15 -24.58 -9.80
CA THR A 141 13.20 -24.53 -8.74
C THR A 141 14.53 -24.11 -9.36
N GLY A 142 15.49 -23.70 -8.54
CA GLY A 142 16.82 -23.38 -9.00
C GLY A 142 16.85 -22.15 -9.92
N ALA A 143 17.75 -22.13 -10.88
CA ALA A 143 17.92 -21.02 -11.82
C ALA A 143 16.66 -20.76 -12.67
N ALA A 144 15.85 -21.78 -12.96
CA ALA A 144 14.58 -21.61 -13.66
C ALA A 144 13.58 -20.82 -12.82
N PHE A 145 13.49 -21.09 -11.51
CA PHE A 145 12.70 -20.29 -10.58
C PHE A 145 13.20 -18.85 -10.55
N ASP A 146 14.50 -18.65 -10.38
CA ASP A 146 15.10 -17.31 -10.26
C ASP A 146 14.74 -16.44 -11.46
N ARG A 147 14.86 -16.97 -12.68
CA ARG A 147 14.50 -16.27 -13.91
C ARG A 147 12.99 -15.91 -13.93
N LEU A 148 12.11 -16.90 -13.72
CA LEU A 148 10.66 -16.67 -13.72
C LEU A 148 10.24 -15.67 -12.65
N TYR A 149 10.85 -15.73 -11.47
CA TYR A 149 10.61 -14.78 -10.38
C TYR A 149 10.97 -13.35 -10.79
N LEU A 150 12.17 -13.14 -11.32
CA LEU A 150 12.66 -11.82 -11.71
C LEU A 150 11.84 -11.24 -12.86
N GLU A 151 11.59 -12.02 -13.92
CA GLU A 151 10.78 -11.59 -15.06
C GLU A 151 9.34 -11.24 -14.64
N GLY A 152 8.72 -12.09 -13.86
CA GLY A 152 7.36 -11.87 -13.34
C GLY A 152 7.29 -10.66 -12.41
N MET A 153 8.25 -10.52 -11.49
CA MET A 153 8.26 -9.42 -10.52
C MET A 153 8.57 -8.05 -11.17
N ILE A 154 9.32 -8.00 -12.26
CA ILE A 154 9.50 -6.77 -13.04
C ILE A 154 8.15 -6.27 -13.57
N GLY A 155 7.41 -7.13 -14.28
CA GLY A 155 6.09 -6.75 -14.81
C GLY A 155 5.10 -6.39 -13.70
N HIS A 156 5.15 -7.13 -12.59
CA HIS A 156 4.34 -6.86 -11.40
C HIS A 156 4.63 -5.46 -10.83
N HIS A 157 5.88 -5.09 -10.67
CA HIS A 157 6.28 -3.78 -10.18
C HIS A 157 5.91 -2.64 -11.15
N GLU A 158 6.05 -2.87 -12.45
CA GLU A 158 5.62 -1.90 -13.47
C GLU A 158 4.10 -1.60 -13.35
N GLY A 159 3.29 -2.64 -13.11
CA GLY A 159 1.85 -2.48 -12.83
C GLY A 159 1.55 -1.73 -11.54
N ALA A 160 2.27 -2.02 -10.45
CA ALA A 160 2.13 -1.30 -9.18
C ALA A 160 2.46 0.19 -9.31
N ILE A 161 3.52 0.54 -10.04
CA ILE A 161 3.90 1.93 -10.30
C ILE A 161 2.78 2.66 -11.05
N GLN A 162 2.19 2.04 -12.07
CA GLN A 162 1.05 2.63 -12.79
C GLN A 162 -0.15 2.89 -11.87
N MET A 163 -0.49 1.93 -11.00
CA MET A 163 -1.56 2.13 -10.02
C MET A 163 -1.23 3.23 -9.01
N ALA A 164 -0.01 3.27 -8.51
CA ALA A 164 0.42 4.28 -7.54
C ALA A 164 0.35 5.71 -8.11
N GLN A 165 0.61 5.89 -9.42
CA GLN A 165 0.52 7.19 -10.08
C GLN A 165 -0.87 7.84 -9.97
N MET A 166 -1.93 7.06 -9.76
CA MET A 166 -3.30 7.57 -9.58
C MET A 166 -3.44 8.46 -8.33
N VAL A 167 -2.61 8.23 -7.32
CA VAL A 167 -2.71 8.90 -6.00
C VAL A 167 -1.44 9.64 -5.58
N THR A 168 -0.43 9.78 -6.45
CA THR A 168 0.77 10.61 -6.18
C THR A 168 0.44 12.08 -5.90
N ASN A 169 -0.70 12.56 -6.36
CA ASN A 169 -1.21 13.91 -6.13
C ASN A 169 -2.46 13.92 -5.22
N SER A 170 -2.70 12.86 -4.44
CA SER A 170 -3.81 12.82 -3.49
C SER A 170 -3.75 13.98 -2.50
N ASN A 171 -4.90 14.48 -2.10
CA ASN A 171 -5.04 15.45 -1.00
C ASN A 171 -4.83 14.78 0.37
N ASN A 172 -4.95 13.45 0.45
CA ASN A 172 -4.60 12.70 1.65
C ASN A 172 -3.08 12.50 1.71
N ALA A 173 -2.46 12.99 2.77
CA ALA A 173 -0.99 12.97 2.92
C ALA A 173 -0.44 11.53 3.02
N GLU A 174 -1.17 10.61 3.65
CA GLU A 174 -0.73 9.22 3.79
C GLU A 174 -0.78 8.47 2.46
N ALA A 175 -1.89 8.63 1.70
CA ALA A 175 -2.03 8.01 0.38
C ALA A 175 -0.95 8.52 -0.58
N LYS A 176 -0.74 9.84 -0.62
CA LYS A 176 0.32 10.47 -1.40
C LYS A 176 1.72 9.96 -1.01
N ALA A 177 2.01 9.89 0.29
CA ALA A 177 3.31 9.44 0.77
C ALA A 177 3.58 7.97 0.39
N LEU A 178 2.59 7.08 0.60
CA LEU A 178 2.70 5.68 0.22
C LEU A 178 2.89 5.52 -1.29
N ALA A 179 2.10 6.21 -2.11
CA ALA A 179 2.24 6.13 -3.56
C ALA A 179 3.64 6.53 -4.05
N ASN A 180 4.18 7.63 -3.52
CA ASN A 180 5.53 8.08 -3.88
C ASN A 180 6.60 7.08 -3.40
N ALA A 181 6.44 6.50 -2.21
CA ALA A 181 7.35 5.46 -1.70
C ALA A 181 7.34 4.21 -2.57
N ILE A 182 6.15 3.73 -3.00
CA ILE A 182 6.00 2.61 -3.93
C ILE A 182 6.72 2.91 -5.26
N VAL A 183 6.47 4.07 -5.87
CA VAL A 183 7.12 4.46 -7.13
C VAL A 183 8.63 4.46 -6.98
N GLU A 184 9.17 5.05 -5.92
CA GLU A 184 10.61 5.13 -5.69
C GLU A 184 11.23 3.76 -5.43
N SER A 185 10.69 2.99 -4.50
CA SER A 185 11.25 1.69 -4.08
C SER A 185 11.19 0.68 -5.23
N GLN A 186 10.04 0.55 -5.90
CA GLN A 186 9.84 -0.44 -6.94
C GLN A 186 10.61 -0.09 -8.23
N THR A 187 10.81 1.19 -8.55
CA THR A 187 11.72 1.58 -9.66
C THR A 187 13.15 1.11 -9.40
N LYS A 188 13.66 1.26 -8.17
CA LYS A 188 14.98 0.76 -7.78
C LYS A 188 15.05 -0.77 -7.86
N GLN A 189 14.00 -1.45 -7.43
CA GLN A 189 13.93 -2.91 -7.48
C GLN A 189 13.87 -3.43 -8.91
N ILE A 190 13.12 -2.79 -9.82
CA ILE A 190 13.11 -3.13 -11.26
C ILE A 190 14.54 -3.04 -11.84
N THR A 191 15.26 -1.96 -11.54
CA THR A 191 16.63 -1.79 -12.02
C THR A 191 17.53 -2.91 -11.53
N TYR A 192 17.44 -3.26 -10.24
CA TYR A 192 18.23 -4.35 -9.66
C TYR A 192 17.85 -5.72 -10.23
N MET A 193 16.55 -5.99 -10.45
CA MET A 193 16.09 -7.23 -11.08
C MET A 193 16.61 -7.39 -12.51
N LYS A 194 16.60 -6.31 -13.30
CA LYS A 194 17.17 -6.29 -14.66
C LYS A 194 18.68 -6.54 -14.64
N GLU A 195 19.39 -6.00 -13.65
CA GLU A 195 20.82 -6.28 -13.45
C GLU A 195 21.06 -7.76 -13.11
N LEU A 196 20.26 -8.36 -12.22
CA LEU A 196 20.38 -9.78 -11.89
C LEU A 196 20.11 -10.67 -13.11
N LEU A 197 19.07 -10.38 -13.90
CA LEU A 197 18.75 -11.12 -15.12
C LEU A 197 19.86 -11.04 -16.15
N SER A 198 20.57 -9.92 -16.26
CA SER A 198 21.67 -9.75 -17.22
C SER A 198 22.90 -10.61 -16.89
N LYS A 199 22.97 -11.16 -15.68
CA LYS A 199 24.09 -12.02 -15.20
C LYS A 199 23.73 -13.51 -15.24
N MET A 200 22.52 -13.87 -15.66
CA MET A 200 22.01 -15.24 -15.78
C MET A 200 22.15 -15.77 -17.21
#